data_0a2dc596b261bfe63fc832510b28874b
#
_entry.id   0a2dc596b261bfe63fc832510b28874b
#
_cell.length_a   1.000
_cell.length_b   1.000
_cell.length_c   1.000
_cell.angle_alpha   90.00
_cell.angle_beta   90.00
_cell.angle_gamma   90.00
#
_symmetry.space_group_name_H-M   'P 1'
#
loop_
_entity.id
_entity.type
_entity.pdbx_description
1 polymer ?
#
loop_
_entity_poly.entity_id
_entity_poly.type
_entity_poly.pdbx_seq_one_letter_code
_entity_poly.pdbx_strand_id
1 'polypeptide(L)'
;KISSFSVFDRFGQTGEYLKLELKGMLRNKNMRHTFIFSMGFIVLISILDSYTGLYADSFSEKFWSLYPFTLMSMNLVRIMCPEGNYIECLLVRKENIRSLLEAKYYFYSITLLIPFILMLPTVIAGTYPLLLLMGMMIFTAGPVYCMLMHLAIINKVTMPLNTKLTRKTGVETNYVQVIVEMVAMFLPIALVSVLDAFIGSIPTYLFMIIVGLAFILTNRIWINTIYKRMMKRKYKNLEGFMSSR
;
A
#
# COMPACT_ATOMS: atom_id res chain seq x y z
N LYS A 1 19.74 -13.68 -13.04
CA LYS A 1 20.23 -12.36 -13.51
C LYS A 1 19.04 -11.44 -13.76
N ILE A 2 18.74 -10.56 -12.81
CA ILE A 2 17.68 -9.53 -12.92
C ILE A 2 18.37 -8.25 -13.47
N SER A 3 19.07 -8.37 -14.57
CA SER A 3 19.91 -7.27 -15.07
C SER A 3 19.28 -6.45 -16.19
N SER A 4 18.05 -6.73 -16.62
CA SER A 4 17.54 -6.07 -17.83
C SER A 4 16.04 -5.71 -17.78
N PHE A 5 15.64 -4.94 -16.78
CA PHE A 5 14.38 -4.21 -16.89
C PHE A 5 14.64 -2.85 -17.55
N SER A 6 14.99 -2.86 -18.82
CA SER A 6 15.23 -1.64 -19.62
C SER A 6 14.01 -0.71 -19.70
N VAL A 7 12.84 -1.23 -19.44
CA VAL A 7 11.59 -0.44 -19.40
C VAL A 7 11.64 0.66 -18.32
N PHE A 8 12.29 0.38 -17.18
CA PHE A 8 12.40 1.36 -16.08
C PHE A 8 13.45 2.44 -16.33
N ASP A 9 14.39 2.24 -17.28
CA ASP A 9 15.44 3.22 -17.60
C ASP A 9 14.86 4.52 -18.17
N ARG A 10 13.66 4.47 -18.76
CA ARG A 10 12.96 5.63 -19.29
C ARG A 10 12.47 6.61 -18.22
N PHE A 11 12.39 6.20 -16.97
CA PHE A 11 11.88 7.01 -15.85
C PHE A 11 13.00 7.65 -15.01
N GLY A 12 14.25 7.65 -15.49
CA GLY A 12 15.39 8.27 -14.82
C GLY A 12 15.60 7.73 -13.39
N GLN A 13 15.85 8.61 -12.41
CA GLN A 13 16.09 8.21 -11.02
C GLN A 13 14.92 7.45 -10.40
N THR A 14 13.68 7.84 -10.69
CA THR A 14 12.49 7.12 -10.19
C THR A 14 12.46 5.68 -10.71
N GLY A 15 12.88 5.46 -11.96
CA GLY A 15 12.97 4.12 -12.52
C GLY A 15 14.01 3.22 -11.85
N GLU A 16 15.15 3.80 -11.44
CA GLU A 16 16.16 3.07 -10.68
C GLU A 16 15.64 2.64 -9.30
N TYR A 17 14.91 3.53 -8.62
CA TYR A 17 14.27 3.18 -7.35
C TYR A 17 13.15 2.15 -7.51
N LEU A 18 12.38 2.16 -8.60
CA LEU A 18 11.42 1.10 -8.92
C LEU A 18 12.10 -0.26 -9.06
N LYS A 19 13.27 -0.32 -9.74
CA LYS A 19 14.08 -1.55 -9.81
C LYS A 19 14.55 -2.00 -8.43
N LEU A 20 14.93 -1.06 -7.56
CA LEU A 20 15.38 -1.37 -6.20
C LEU A 20 14.23 -1.89 -5.34
N GLU A 21 13.02 -1.31 -5.43
CA GLU A 21 11.83 -1.80 -4.74
C GLU A 21 11.49 -3.24 -5.17
N LEU A 22 11.46 -3.50 -6.48
CA LEU A 22 11.21 -4.84 -7.01
C LEU A 22 12.27 -5.84 -6.53
N LYS A 23 13.55 -5.46 -6.59
CA LYS A 23 14.64 -6.30 -6.07
C LYS A 23 14.53 -6.50 -4.55
N GLY A 24 14.18 -5.44 -3.82
CA GLY A 24 13.95 -5.48 -2.38
C GLY A 24 12.84 -6.45 -2.00
N MET A 25 11.69 -6.38 -2.69
CA MET A 25 10.58 -7.29 -2.48
C MET A 25 10.94 -8.75 -2.77
N LEU A 26 11.70 -9.03 -3.83
CA LEU A 26 12.10 -10.38 -4.21
C LEU A 26 13.19 -10.96 -3.30
N ARG A 27 14.11 -10.12 -2.80
CA ARG A 27 15.28 -10.53 -2.01
C ARG A 27 15.03 -10.51 -0.51
N ASN A 28 14.21 -9.58 -0.01
CA ASN A 28 13.87 -9.52 1.40
C ASN A 28 12.87 -10.63 1.73
N LYS A 29 13.29 -11.56 2.60
CA LYS A 29 12.48 -12.72 2.97
C LYS A 29 11.13 -12.33 3.60
N ASN A 30 11.13 -11.29 4.45
CA ASN A 30 9.92 -10.84 5.13
C ASN A 30 8.93 -10.21 4.15
N MET A 31 9.38 -9.29 3.29
CA MET A 31 8.54 -8.64 2.28
C MET A 31 7.96 -9.66 1.29
N ARG A 32 8.79 -10.57 0.81
CA ARG A 32 8.38 -11.64 -0.11
C ARG A 32 7.36 -12.57 0.54
N HIS A 33 7.58 -12.98 1.78
CA HIS A 33 6.64 -13.86 2.49
C HIS A 33 5.28 -13.19 2.70
N THR A 34 5.26 -11.92 3.14
CA THR A 34 4.03 -11.13 3.26
C THR A 34 3.30 -11.04 1.93
N PHE A 35 4.01 -10.76 0.84
CA PHE A 35 3.43 -10.66 -0.50
C PHE A 35 2.82 -11.98 -0.98
N ILE A 36 3.55 -13.10 -0.86
CA ILE A 36 3.06 -14.43 -1.26
C ILE A 36 1.87 -14.86 -0.40
N PHE A 37 1.94 -14.61 0.91
CA PHE A 37 0.83 -14.89 1.82
C PHE A 37 -0.42 -14.10 1.44
N SER A 38 -0.27 -12.80 1.16
CA SER A 38 -1.38 -11.95 0.70
C SER A 38 -1.99 -12.49 -0.59
N MET A 39 -1.18 -12.86 -1.57
CA MET A 39 -1.69 -13.44 -2.82
C MET A 39 -2.47 -14.74 -2.58
N GLY A 40 -1.92 -15.66 -1.79
CA GLY A 40 -2.58 -16.94 -1.47
C GLY A 40 -3.91 -16.72 -0.76
N PHE A 41 -3.97 -15.79 0.17
CA PHE A 41 -5.18 -15.45 0.91
C PHE A 41 -6.25 -14.79 0.02
N ILE A 42 -5.84 -13.89 -0.90
CA ILE A 42 -6.74 -13.25 -1.86
C ILE A 42 -7.36 -14.30 -2.81
N VAL A 43 -6.56 -15.24 -3.30
CA VAL A 43 -7.07 -16.35 -4.14
C VAL A 43 -8.09 -17.18 -3.36
N LEU A 44 -7.81 -17.49 -2.10
CA LEU A 44 -8.73 -18.24 -1.24
C LEU A 44 -10.06 -17.50 -1.07
N ILE A 45 -10.03 -16.20 -0.75
CA ILE A 45 -11.25 -15.38 -0.64
C ILE A 45 -11.99 -15.35 -1.97
N SER A 46 -11.30 -15.10 -3.07
CA SER A 46 -11.90 -15.03 -4.40
C SER A 46 -12.63 -16.32 -4.77
N ILE A 47 -12.04 -17.47 -4.47
CA ILE A 47 -12.66 -18.78 -4.69
C ILE A 47 -13.89 -18.97 -3.79
N LEU A 48 -13.73 -18.72 -2.49
CA LEU A 48 -14.85 -18.87 -1.53
C LEU A 48 -16.04 -18.00 -1.92
N ASP A 49 -15.83 -16.72 -2.20
CA ASP A 49 -16.89 -15.80 -2.58
C ASP A 49 -17.55 -16.17 -3.90
N SER A 50 -16.76 -16.62 -4.88
CA SER A 50 -17.29 -17.02 -6.19
C SER A 50 -18.19 -18.25 -6.14
N TYR A 51 -17.88 -19.22 -5.25
CA TYR A 51 -18.63 -20.45 -5.15
C TYR A 51 -19.76 -20.44 -4.14
N THR A 52 -19.60 -19.71 -3.02
CA THR A 52 -20.54 -19.77 -1.90
C THR A 52 -21.42 -18.54 -1.79
N GLY A 53 -20.99 -17.41 -2.34
CA GLY A 53 -21.66 -16.11 -2.12
C GLY A 53 -21.79 -15.74 -0.63
N LEU A 54 -20.91 -16.32 0.22
CA LEU A 54 -21.02 -16.27 1.68
C LEU A 54 -20.93 -14.85 2.22
N TYR A 55 -20.28 -13.96 1.49
CA TYR A 55 -20.01 -12.57 1.87
C TYR A 55 -20.75 -11.57 0.96
N ALA A 56 -21.91 -11.95 0.43
CA ALA A 56 -22.71 -11.11 -0.46
C ALA A 56 -23.69 -10.16 0.27
N ASP A 57 -23.73 -10.18 1.60
CA ASP A 57 -24.52 -9.22 2.37
C ASP A 57 -23.86 -7.84 2.38
N SER A 58 -24.67 -6.79 2.48
CA SER A 58 -24.31 -5.38 2.24
C SER A 58 -23.04 -4.88 2.94
N PHE A 59 -22.75 -5.34 4.16
CA PHE A 59 -21.52 -4.95 4.88
C PHE A 59 -20.34 -5.81 4.46
N SER A 60 -20.52 -7.12 4.40
CA SER A 60 -19.47 -8.08 4.06
C SER A 60 -18.98 -7.86 2.63
N GLU A 61 -19.86 -7.57 1.68
CA GLU A 61 -19.51 -7.19 0.32
C GLU A 61 -18.52 -6.02 0.28
N LYS A 62 -18.80 -4.96 1.03
CA LYS A 62 -17.92 -3.76 1.08
C LYS A 62 -16.60 -4.05 1.77
N PHE A 63 -16.62 -4.85 2.83
CA PHE A 63 -15.42 -5.25 3.56
C PHE A 63 -14.52 -6.15 2.72
N TRP A 64 -15.07 -7.23 2.16
CA TRP A 64 -14.29 -8.21 1.42
C TRP A 64 -13.88 -7.75 0.01
N SER A 65 -14.58 -6.75 -0.55
CA SER A 65 -14.13 -6.09 -1.78
C SER A 65 -12.93 -5.16 -1.56
N LEU A 66 -12.77 -4.54 -0.38
CA LEU A 66 -11.62 -3.69 -0.02
C LEU A 66 -10.42 -4.48 0.51
N TYR A 67 -10.69 -5.53 1.30
CA TYR A 67 -9.67 -6.26 2.06
C TYR A 67 -8.51 -6.79 1.22
N PRO A 68 -8.69 -7.33 0.00
CA PRO A 68 -7.60 -7.73 -0.88
C PRO A 68 -6.61 -6.62 -1.21
N PHE A 69 -7.09 -5.40 -1.41
CA PHE A 69 -6.25 -4.24 -1.72
C PHE A 69 -5.47 -3.79 -0.48
N THR A 70 -6.08 -3.80 0.70
CA THR A 70 -5.39 -3.48 1.96
C THR A 70 -4.34 -4.52 2.33
N LEU A 71 -4.63 -5.81 2.14
CA LEU A 71 -3.65 -6.89 2.33
C LEU A 71 -2.41 -6.71 1.46
N MET A 72 -2.58 -6.39 0.17
CA MET A 72 -1.47 -6.15 -0.74
C MET A 72 -0.66 -4.92 -0.34
N SER A 73 -1.30 -3.96 0.34
CA SER A 73 -0.69 -2.71 0.81
C SER A 73 0.06 -2.83 2.15
N MET A 74 0.07 -4.00 2.81
CA MET A 74 0.68 -4.17 4.15
C MET A 74 2.17 -3.79 4.19
N ASN A 75 2.90 -4.00 3.11
CA ASN A 75 4.30 -3.58 3.04
C ASN A 75 4.46 -2.05 3.01
N LEU A 76 3.47 -1.32 2.50
CA LEU A 76 3.48 0.14 2.45
C LEU A 76 3.35 0.77 3.84
N VAL A 77 2.72 0.10 4.78
CA VAL A 77 2.64 0.54 6.18
C VAL A 77 4.02 0.71 6.81
N ARG A 78 4.98 -0.10 6.38
CA ARG A 78 6.39 -0.05 6.80
C ARG A 78 7.27 0.68 5.79
N ILE A 79 6.75 1.73 5.18
CA ILE A 79 7.29 2.38 3.97
C ILE A 79 8.79 2.74 4.03
N MET A 80 9.33 3.14 5.17
CA MET A 80 10.75 3.52 5.31
C MET A 80 11.55 2.55 6.19
N CYS A 81 10.93 1.48 6.69
CA CYS A 81 11.59 0.54 7.59
C CYS A 81 12.69 -0.30 6.91
N PRO A 82 12.57 -0.75 5.65
CA PRO A 82 13.65 -1.43 4.94
C PRO A 82 14.86 -0.54 4.71
N GLU A 83 14.64 0.75 4.42
CA GLU A 83 15.68 1.75 4.19
C GLU A 83 16.38 2.19 5.46
N GLY A 84 15.79 1.94 6.64
CA GLY A 84 16.39 2.24 7.93
C GLY A 84 17.83 1.71 8.09
N ASN A 85 18.17 0.61 7.40
CA ASN A 85 19.51 0.03 7.42
C ASN A 85 20.58 0.91 6.73
N TYR A 86 20.20 1.79 5.81
CA TYR A 86 21.11 2.66 5.04
C TYR A 86 20.60 4.10 4.92
N ILE A 87 19.74 4.51 5.83
CA ILE A 87 19.08 5.82 5.82
C ILE A 87 20.07 6.98 5.84
N GLU A 88 21.23 6.81 6.47
CA GLU A 88 22.31 7.81 6.52
C GLU A 88 22.76 8.20 5.12
N CYS A 89 23.02 7.20 4.27
CA CYS A 89 23.43 7.42 2.88
C CYS A 89 22.33 8.15 2.07
N LEU A 90 21.06 7.85 2.35
CA LEU A 90 19.94 8.50 1.67
C LEU A 90 19.76 9.95 2.13
N LEU A 91 20.01 10.26 3.41
CA LEU A 91 19.85 11.62 3.95
C LEU A 91 20.92 12.60 3.46
N VAL A 92 22.11 12.11 3.12
CA VAL A 92 23.18 12.93 2.53
C VAL A 92 22.79 13.41 1.14
N ARG A 93 22.06 12.61 0.38
CA ARG A 93 21.57 12.94 -0.98
C ARG A 93 20.08 13.30 -0.95
N LYS A 94 19.74 14.50 -0.51
CA LYS A 94 18.36 15.00 -0.30
C LYS A 94 17.42 14.78 -1.49
N GLU A 95 17.92 14.90 -2.71
CA GLU A 95 17.12 14.76 -3.93
C GLU A 95 16.60 13.35 -4.16
N ASN A 96 17.32 12.35 -3.66
CA ASN A 96 17.01 10.95 -3.87
C ASN A 96 15.81 10.48 -3.05
N ILE A 97 15.54 11.05 -1.86
CA ILE A 97 14.45 10.61 -0.99
C ILE A 97 13.07 10.91 -1.60
N ARG A 98 12.92 12.05 -2.28
CA ARG A 98 11.67 12.36 -2.96
C ARG A 98 11.39 11.35 -4.09
N SER A 99 12.38 11.08 -4.94
CA SER A 99 12.27 10.10 -6.02
C SER A 99 12.03 8.68 -5.49
N LEU A 100 12.59 8.33 -4.33
CA LEU A 100 12.32 7.09 -3.65
C LEU A 100 10.85 6.98 -3.19
N LEU A 101 10.29 8.04 -2.60
CA LEU A 101 8.88 8.06 -2.19
C LEU A 101 7.94 7.96 -3.40
N GLU A 102 8.24 8.68 -4.49
CA GLU A 102 7.50 8.59 -5.76
C GLU A 102 7.56 7.17 -6.33
N ALA A 103 8.74 6.55 -6.35
CA ALA A 103 8.92 5.17 -6.82
C ALA A 103 8.13 4.17 -5.97
N LYS A 104 8.15 4.30 -4.65
CA LYS A 104 7.34 3.46 -3.75
C LYS A 104 5.86 3.60 -4.06
N TYR A 105 5.37 4.83 -4.19
CA TYR A 105 3.97 5.07 -4.53
C TYR A 105 3.57 4.39 -5.84
N TYR A 106 4.33 4.59 -6.92
CA TYR A 106 4.03 3.96 -8.21
C TYR A 106 4.15 2.44 -8.16
N PHE A 107 5.16 1.92 -7.47
CA PHE A 107 5.34 0.48 -7.31
C PHE A 107 4.11 -0.15 -6.65
N TYR A 108 3.70 0.36 -5.49
CA TYR A 108 2.55 -0.19 -4.77
C TYR A 108 1.23 0.07 -5.51
N SER A 109 1.08 1.18 -6.22
CA SER A 109 -0.12 1.43 -7.04
C SER A 109 -0.25 0.42 -8.19
N ILE A 110 0.85 0.08 -8.85
CA ILE A 110 0.85 -0.96 -9.90
C ILE A 110 0.56 -2.34 -9.30
N THR A 111 1.08 -2.65 -8.12
CA THR A 111 0.82 -3.95 -7.49
C THR A 111 -0.66 -4.16 -7.11
N LEU A 112 -1.47 -3.11 -7.00
CA LEU A 112 -2.93 -3.24 -6.80
C LEU A 112 -3.67 -3.87 -7.99
N LEU A 113 -3.07 -3.91 -9.16
CA LEU A 113 -3.64 -4.66 -10.29
C LEU A 113 -3.68 -6.16 -10.02
N ILE A 114 -2.79 -6.68 -9.17
CA ILE A 114 -2.75 -8.11 -8.83
C ILE A 114 -4.01 -8.52 -8.07
N PRO A 115 -4.37 -7.93 -6.90
CA PRO A 115 -5.61 -8.28 -6.23
C PRO A 115 -6.85 -8.01 -7.10
N PHE A 116 -6.83 -6.96 -7.93
CA PHE A 116 -7.93 -6.70 -8.86
C PHE A 116 -8.15 -7.87 -9.81
N ILE A 117 -7.09 -8.36 -10.47
CA ILE A 117 -7.16 -9.51 -11.39
C ILE A 117 -7.58 -10.79 -10.64
N LEU A 118 -7.03 -11.01 -9.44
CA LEU A 118 -7.36 -12.19 -8.63
C LEU A 118 -8.80 -12.20 -8.12
N MET A 119 -9.45 -11.02 -8.01
CA MET A 119 -10.85 -10.89 -7.62
C MET A 119 -11.82 -10.88 -8.80
N LEU A 120 -11.36 -10.88 -10.06
CA LEU A 120 -12.25 -10.94 -11.23
C LEU A 120 -13.20 -12.14 -11.24
N PRO A 121 -12.82 -13.35 -10.76
CA PRO A 121 -13.76 -14.47 -10.66
C PRO A 121 -15.03 -14.14 -9.88
N THR A 122 -14.96 -13.31 -8.83
CA THR A 122 -16.15 -12.89 -8.05
C THR A 122 -17.10 -12.02 -8.87
N VAL A 123 -16.56 -11.22 -9.81
CA VAL A 123 -17.37 -10.42 -10.75
C VAL A 123 -18.06 -11.34 -11.77
N ILE A 124 -17.33 -12.32 -12.31
CA ILE A 124 -17.87 -13.30 -13.26
C ILE A 124 -18.97 -14.13 -12.61
N ALA A 125 -18.79 -14.49 -11.33
CA ALA A 125 -19.80 -15.20 -10.55
C ALA A 125 -21.03 -14.32 -10.19
N GLY A 126 -20.94 -12.98 -10.40
CA GLY A 126 -22.02 -12.06 -10.07
C GLY A 126 -22.08 -11.69 -8.57
N THR A 127 -21.10 -12.07 -7.78
CA THR A 127 -21.04 -11.79 -6.34
C THR A 127 -20.74 -10.31 -6.07
N TYR A 128 -19.76 -9.74 -6.78
CA TYR A 128 -19.39 -8.33 -6.63
C TYR A 128 -19.53 -7.55 -7.94
N PRO A 129 -20.09 -6.30 -7.89
CA PRO A 129 -20.09 -5.42 -9.05
C PRO A 129 -18.66 -5.03 -9.46
N LEU A 130 -18.36 -5.08 -10.76
CA LEU A 130 -17.05 -4.63 -11.28
C LEU A 130 -16.75 -3.19 -10.87
N LEU A 131 -17.77 -2.32 -10.87
CA LEU A 131 -17.62 -0.91 -10.52
C LEU A 131 -17.20 -0.72 -9.06
N LEU A 132 -17.67 -1.58 -8.14
CA LEU A 132 -17.24 -1.60 -6.74
C LEU A 132 -15.75 -1.94 -6.63
N LEU A 133 -15.30 -3.02 -7.27
CA LEU A 133 -13.89 -3.41 -7.22
C LEU A 133 -12.96 -2.35 -7.84
N MET A 134 -13.37 -1.75 -8.95
CA MET A 134 -12.63 -0.62 -9.55
C MET A 134 -12.60 0.58 -8.60
N GLY A 135 -13.73 0.91 -7.99
CA GLY A 135 -13.81 1.99 -7.01
C GLY A 135 -12.89 1.76 -5.81
N MET A 136 -12.91 0.55 -5.24
CA MET A 136 -12.04 0.18 -4.12
C MET A 136 -10.56 0.22 -4.49
N MET A 137 -10.17 -0.29 -5.66
CA MET A 137 -8.79 -0.24 -6.15
C MET A 137 -8.29 1.20 -6.31
N ILE A 138 -9.04 2.04 -7.02
CA ILE A 138 -8.65 3.42 -7.34
C ILE A 138 -8.64 4.27 -6.06
N PHE A 139 -9.62 4.09 -5.18
CA PHE A 139 -9.66 4.77 -3.88
C PHE A 139 -8.49 4.35 -2.98
N THR A 140 -8.10 3.08 -3.00
CA THR A 140 -6.92 2.61 -2.27
C THR A 140 -5.65 3.25 -2.81
N ALA A 141 -5.45 3.29 -4.14
CA ALA A 141 -4.29 3.93 -4.76
C ALA A 141 -4.22 5.45 -4.50
N GLY A 142 -5.34 6.11 -4.27
CA GLY A 142 -5.42 7.54 -3.99
C GLY A 142 -5.42 7.87 -2.48
N PRO A 143 -6.60 8.09 -1.86
CA PRO A 143 -6.70 8.55 -0.48
C PRO A 143 -6.05 7.63 0.54
N VAL A 144 -6.22 6.30 0.42
CA VAL A 144 -5.65 5.34 1.38
C VAL A 144 -4.12 5.37 1.32
N TYR A 145 -3.54 5.36 0.11
CA TYR A 145 -2.08 5.46 -0.04
C TYR A 145 -1.54 6.81 0.41
N CYS A 146 -2.26 7.90 0.18
CA CYS A 146 -1.89 9.19 0.74
C CYS A 146 -1.77 9.12 2.27
N MET A 147 -2.74 8.49 2.96
CA MET A 147 -2.70 8.31 4.41
C MET A 147 -1.54 7.41 4.85
N LEU A 148 -1.38 6.24 4.24
CA LEU A 148 -0.33 5.28 4.57
C LEU A 148 1.07 5.87 4.34
N MET A 149 1.28 6.61 3.27
CA MET A 149 2.56 7.25 2.98
C MET A 149 2.95 8.32 3.99
N HIS A 150 2.01 8.93 4.73
CA HIS A 150 2.33 9.80 5.85
C HIS A 150 3.09 9.08 6.98
N LEU A 151 2.99 7.74 7.06
CA LEU A 151 3.79 6.94 7.99
C LEU A 151 5.29 7.07 7.75
N ALA A 152 5.74 7.41 6.54
CA ALA A 152 7.14 7.71 6.24
C ALA A 152 7.74 8.81 7.15
N ILE A 153 6.89 9.72 7.65
CA ILE A 153 7.30 10.80 8.56
C ILE A 153 7.59 10.28 9.97
N ILE A 154 6.90 9.20 10.37
CA ILE A 154 6.82 8.73 11.76
C ILE A 154 7.59 7.42 11.97
N ASN A 155 7.69 6.57 10.94
CA ASN A 155 8.37 5.29 11.03
C ASN A 155 9.86 5.48 11.34
N LYS A 156 10.32 4.83 12.42
CA LYS A 156 11.69 4.94 12.95
C LYS A 156 12.35 3.59 13.17
N VAL A 157 11.63 2.49 12.96
CA VAL A 157 12.11 1.14 13.25
C VAL A 157 12.66 0.51 11.99
N THR A 158 13.86 -0.08 12.08
CA THR A 158 14.47 -0.78 10.96
C THR A 158 13.82 -2.15 10.77
N MET A 159 13.63 -2.55 9.52
CA MET A 159 13.22 -3.91 9.20
C MET A 159 14.46 -4.77 8.96
N PRO A 160 14.70 -5.82 9.76
CA PRO A 160 15.83 -6.72 9.55
C PRO A 160 15.67 -7.49 8.24
N LEU A 161 16.75 -7.57 7.44
CA LEU A 161 16.70 -8.11 6.08
C LEU A 161 16.51 -9.64 6.03
N ASN A 162 16.96 -10.40 7.05
CA ASN A 162 17.05 -11.86 7.00
C ASN A 162 16.52 -12.61 8.25
N THR A 163 15.77 -11.99 9.13
CA THR A 163 15.23 -12.67 10.31
C THR A 163 13.97 -13.47 9.96
N LYS A 164 13.82 -14.65 10.59
CA LYS A 164 12.56 -15.42 10.52
C LYS A 164 11.47 -14.62 11.23
N LEU A 165 10.26 -14.59 10.66
CA LEU A 165 9.06 -13.97 11.25
C LEU A 165 8.73 -14.44 12.67
N THR A 166 9.20 -15.64 13.06
CA THR A 166 9.01 -16.27 14.36
C THR A 166 9.97 -15.78 15.44
N ARG A 167 11.01 -15.02 15.09
CA ARG A 167 11.89 -14.45 16.11
C ARG A 167 11.22 -13.21 16.68
N LYS A 168 11.01 -13.15 17.99
CA LYS A 168 10.55 -11.99 18.80
C LYS A 168 11.52 -10.78 18.72
N THR A 169 12.05 -10.47 17.57
CA THR A 169 12.62 -9.15 17.33
C THR A 169 11.43 -8.24 17.14
N GLY A 170 10.96 -7.69 18.27
CA GLY A 170 9.85 -6.78 18.29
C GLY A 170 10.13 -5.63 17.31
N VAL A 171 9.52 -5.72 16.14
CA VAL A 171 9.26 -4.50 15.39
C VAL A 171 8.29 -3.76 16.28
N GLU A 172 8.80 -2.81 17.07
CA GLU A 172 7.98 -1.96 17.91
C GLU A 172 6.92 -1.33 17.03
N THR A 173 5.71 -1.82 17.16
CA THR A 173 4.56 -1.26 16.46
C THR A 173 4.22 0.06 17.14
N ASN A 174 4.42 1.15 16.44
CA ASN A 174 4.00 2.45 16.93
C ASN A 174 2.46 2.47 16.96
N TYR A 175 1.86 2.84 18.10
CA TYR A 175 0.39 2.99 18.23
C TYR A 175 -0.22 3.84 17.11
N VAL A 176 0.49 4.89 16.68
CA VAL A 176 0.05 5.74 15.56
C VAL A 176 -0.04 4.95 14.25
N GLN A 177 0.88 4.02 14.02
CA GLN A 177 0.83 3.14 12.83
C GLN A 177 -0.44 2.28 12.86
N VAL A 178 -0.76 1.65 13.98
CA VAL A 178 -1.97 0.82 14.13
C VAL A 178 -3.23 1.66 13.90
N ILE A 179 -3.30 2.86 14.47
CA ILE A 179 -4.44 3.77 14.27
C ILE A 179 -4.57 4.13 12.77
N VAL A 180 -3.49 4.49 12.11
CA VAL A 180 -3.52 4.84 10.68
C VAL A 180 -3.94 3.64 9.83
N GLU A 181 -3.49 2.43 10.14
CA GLU A 181 -3.93 1.21 9.47
C GLU A 181 -5.43 0.97 9.66
N MET A 182 -5.93 1.09 10.88
CA MET A 182 -7.37 0.94 11.17
C MET A 182 -8.20 1.99 10.42
N VAL A 183 -7.77 3.24 10.44
CA VAL A 183 -8.47 4.31 9.70
C VAL A 183 -8.40 4.04 8.19
N ALA A 184 -7.26 3.63 7.66
CA ALA A 184 -7.09 3.30 6.24
C ALA A 184 -7.98 2.14 5.79
N MET A 185 -8.29 1.19 6.68
CA MET A 185 -9.17 0.06 6.42
C MET A 185 -10.65 0.42 6.58
N PHE A 186 -11.04 1.03 7.69
CA PHE A 186 -12.44 1.23 8.03
C PHE A 186 -13.05 2.49 7.40
N LEU A 187 -12.25 3.54 7.15
CA LEU A 187 -12.75 4.79 6.56
C LEU A 187 -13.40 4.59 5.19
N PRO A 188 -12.78 3.86 4.22
CA PRO A 188 -13.41 3.61 2.92
C PRO A 188 -14.72 2.84 3.06
N ILE A 189 -14.77 1.84 3.94
CA ILE A 189 -15.98 1.01 4.17
C ILE A 189 -17.11 1.87 4.75
N ALA A 190 -16.80 2.67 5.77
CA ALA A 190 -17.77 3.58 6.37
C ALA A 190 -18.30 4.60 5.35
N LEU A 191 -17.39 5.18 4.56
CA LEU A 191 -17.73 6.16 3.54
C LEU A 191 -18.64 5.56 2.47
N VAL A 192 -18.30 4.37 1.96
CA VAL A 192 -19.14 3.66 0.98
C VAL A 192 -20.49 3.31 1.57
N SER A 193 -20.52 2.78 2.81
CA SER A 193 -21.77 2.37 3.46
C SER A 193 -22.71 3.55 3.70
N VAL A 194 -22.18 4.69 4.12
CA VAL A 194 -22.95 5.91 4.33
C VAL A 194 -23.47 6.47 3.00
N LEU A 195 -22.59 6.64 2.01
CA LEU A 195 -22.99 7.19 0.72
C LEU A 195 -23.99 6.29 -0.01
N ASP A 196 -23.78 4.98 0.04
CA ASP A 196 -24.70 4.00 -0.57
C ASP A 196 -26.11 4.11 -0.01
N ALA A 197 -26.24 4.33 1.30
CA ALA A 197 -27.53 4.54 1.95
C ALA A 197 -28.25 5.83 1.53
N PHE A 198 -27.49 6.89 1.16
CA PHE A 198 -28.09 8.19 0.81
C PHE A 198 -28.31 8.38 -0.69
N ILE A 199 -27.38 7.95 -1.53
CA ILE A 199 -27.36 8.24 -2.97
C ILE A 199 -27.43 6.99 -3.85
N GLY A 200 -27.42 5.80 -3.25
CA GLY A 200 -27.42 4.52 -3.95
C GLY A 200 -26.03 4.05 -4.40
N SER A 201 -25.93 2.79 -4.82
CA SER A 201 -24.66 2.09 -5.04
C SER A 201 -23.86 2.65 -6.23
N ILE A 202 -24.48 2.85 -7.39
CA ILE A 202 -23.77 3.30 -8.59
C ILE A 202 -23.16 4.70 -8.41
N PRO A 203 -23.88 5.74 -7.95
CA PRO A 203 -23.27 7.05 -7.70
C PRO A 203 -22.16 7.00 -6.65
N THR A 204 -22.28 6.15 -5.63
CA THR A 204 -21.26 5.96 -4.59
C THR A 204 -19.95 5.42 -5.18
N TYR A 205 -20.02 4.40 -6.03
CA TYR A 205 -18.83 3.82 -6.65
C TYR A 205 -18.16 4.81 -7.61
N LEU A 206 -18.95 5.57 -8.37
CA LEU A 206 -18.43 6.64 -9.23
C LEU A 206 -17.76 7.75 -8.41
N PHE A 207 -18.35 8.15 -7.29
CA PHE A 207 -17.75 9.13 -6.38
C PHE A 207 -16.38 8.65 -5.87
N MET A 208 -16.26 7.38 -5.47
CA MET A 208 -14.98 6.82 -5.04
C MET A 208 -13.92 6.85 -6.15
N ILE A 209 -14.33 6.51 -7.39
CA ILE A 209 -13.43 6.57 -8.54
C ILE A 209 -12.95 8.01 -8.78
N ILE A 210 -13.85 8.98 -8.76
CA ILE A 210 -13.52 10.40 -8.99
C ILE A 210 -12.56 10.91 -7.91
N VAL A 211 -12.88 10.67 -6.64
CA VAL A 211 -12.01 11.08 -5.52
C VAL A 211 -10.66 10.38 -5.60
N GLY A 212 -10.64 9.07 -5.86
CA GLY A 212 -9.40 8.32 -5.99
C GLY A 212 -8.52 8.84 -7.13
N LEU A 213 -9.10 9.10 -8.30
CA LEU A 213 -8.39 9.69 -9.44
C LEU A 213 -7.85 11.08 -9.12
N ALA A 214 -8.61 11.94 -8.41
CA ALA A 214 -8.15 13.25 -8.00
C ALA A 214 -6.88 13.15 -7.12
N PHE A 215 -6.85 12.22 -6.16
CA PHE A 215 -5.66 11.97 -5.34
C PHE A 215 -4.50 11.37 -6.15
N ILE A 216 -4.78 10.49 -7.10
CA ILE A 216 -3.75 9.92 -7.99
C ILE A 216 -3.14 11.03 -8.86
N LEU A 217 -3.93 11.90 -9.45
CA LEU A 217 -3.44 13.01 -10.28
C LEU A 217 -2.63 14.04 -9.48
N THR A 218 -2.99 14.24 -8.21
CA THR A 218 -2.30 15.18 -7.31
C THR A 218 -1.15 14.54 -6.52
N ASN A 219 -0.73 13.31 -6.84
CA ASN A 219 0.28 12.57 -6.07
C ASN A 219 1.56 13.34 -5.84
N ARG A 220 2.06 14.08 -6.82
CA ARG A 220 3.29 14.86 -6.72
C ARG A 220 3.21 15.97 -5.66
N ILE A 221 2.02 16.51 -5.41
CA ILE A 221 1.79 17.59 -4.46
C ILE A 221 1.88 17.04 -3.03
N TRP A 222 1.11 16.00 -2.73
CA TRP A 222 1.09 15.45 -1.37
C TRP A 222 2.35 14.63 -1.05
N ILE A 223 3.00 13.96 -2.02
CA ILE A 223 4.31 13.31 -1.82
C ILE A 223 5.37 14.37 -1.48
N ASN A 224 5.38 15.51 -2.17
CA ASN A 224 6.29 16.60 -1.86
C ASN A 224 6.06 17.17 -0.45
N THR A 225 4.81 17.22 0.00
CA THR A 225 4.46 17.64 1.37
C THR A 225 4.98 16.64 2.41
N ILE A 226 4.83 15.34 2.15
CA ILE A 226 5.38 14.27 3.00
C ILE A 226 6.90 14.37 3.07
N TYR A 227 7.56 14.52 1.92
CA TYR A 227 9.00 14.70 1.85
C TYR A 227 9.48 15.89 2.70
N LYS A 228 8.85 17.07 2.54
CA LYS A 228 9.21 18.26 3.33
C LYS A 228 9.04 18.04 4.84
N ARG A 229 7.96 17.39 5.27
CA ARG A 229 7.71 17.07 6.69
C ARG A 229 8.71 16.04 7.22
N MET A 230 9.05 15.01 6.43
CA MET A 230 10.05 14.01 6.77
C MET A 230 11.44 14.66 6.94
N MET A 231 11.83 15.57 6.03
CA MET A 231 13.11 16.27 6.10
C MET A 231 13.22 17.21 7.31
N LYS A 232 12.11 17.81 7.77
CA LYS A 232 12.10 18.58 9.03
C LYS A 232 12.40 17.70 10.26
N ARG A 233 12.07 16.42 10.21
CA ARG A 233 12.28 15.44 11.31
C ARG A 233 13.48 14.52 11.09
N LYS A 234 14.31 14.78 10.08
CA LYS A 234 15.39 13.86 9.62
C LYS A 234 16.30 13.36 10.73
N TYR A 235 16.75 14.23 11.63
CA TYR A 235 17.65 13.86 12.73
C TYR A 235 16.96 12.95 13.75
N LYS A 236 15.72 13.27 14.14
CA LYS A 236 14.94 12.44 15.05
C LYS A 236 14.60 11.09 14.48
N ASN A 237 14.36 11.00 13.17
CA ASN A 237 14.11 9.75 12.48
C ASN A 237 15.40 8.93 12.35
N LEU A 238 16.53 9.59 12.07
CA LEU A 238 17.85 8.94 12.00
C LEU A 238 18.21 8.29 13.34
N GLU A 239 18.07 9.03 14.44
CA GLU A 239 18.31 8.55 15.80
C GLU A 239 17.45 7.31 16.13
N GLY A 240 16.16 7.33 15.77
CA GLY A 240 15.26 6.20 15.94
C GLY A 240 15.67 4.98 15.11
N PHE A 241 16.08 5.17 13.86
CA PHE A 241 16.56 4.07 13.03
C PHE A 241 17.91 3.49 13.53
N MET A 242 18.80 4.32 14.05
CA MET A 242 20.06 3.88 14.63
C MET A 242 19.85 3.07 15.92
N SER A 243 18.92 3.48 16.77
CA SER A 243 18.61 2.78 18.02
C SER A 243 17.87 1.44 17.82
N SER A 244 17.26 1.24 16.65
CA SER A 244 16.49 0.04 16.33
C SER A 244 17.24 -1.02 15.48
N ARG A 245 18.52 -0.79 15.20
CA ARG A 245 19.40 -1.72 14.42
C ARG A 245 19.88 -2.94 15.20
#